data_2c695c8f9f9a9f59cac75b90af5918e4
#
_entry.id   2c695c8f9f9a9f59cac75b90af5918e4
#
_cell.length_a   1.000
_cell.length_b   1.000
_cell.length_c   1.000
_cell.angle_alpha   90.00
_cell.angle_beta   90.00
_cell.angle_gamma   90.00
#
_symmetry.space_group_name_H-M   'P 1'
#
loop_
_entity.id
_entity.type
_entity.pdbx_description
1 polymer ?
#
loop_
_entity_poly.entity_id
_entity_poly.type
_entity_poly.pdbx_seq_one_letter_code
_entity_poly.pdbx_strand_id
1 'polypeptide(L)'
;MLNLYEKLQASPLFNGLTSDNLTQIIGQTRFSFSKYEPHQIIKKEGAPCSELTLLINGTLTRKTAADDRSYSVEETEEAPYVMQPERFFGLTQSYSSDFTAMTVCDTLSISKDDVMRLSDEFIIFRLNLVGIVSTVAQKAQRNAWRTFKDDTHGRIIGFLRSHVMKPSGPKTVRIKMTRLASETGESRLKISEELNRLQDNGLLSFSRGIITIPSFEKLMINN
;
A
#
# COMPACT_ATOMS: atom_id res chain seq x y z
N MET A 1 -16.07 -21.25 -1.33
CA MET A 1 -15.81 -19.91 -1.95
C MET A 1 -16.82 -18.94 -1.39
N LEU A 2 -16.37 -17.83 -0.77
CA LEU A 2 -17.26 -16.74 -0.40
C LEU A 2 -17.96 -16.21 -1.66
N ASN A 3 -19.25 -15.96 -1.57
CA ASN A 3 -20.00 -15.38 -2.69
C ASN A 3 -19.65 -13.88 -2.85
N LEU A 4 -20.06 -13.25 -3.94
CA LEU A 4 -19.77 -11.83 -4.19
C LEU A 4 -20.26 -10.93 -3.05
N TYR A 5 -21.42 -11.24 -2.50
CA TYR A 5 -22.02 -10.51 -1.39
C TYR A 5 -21.10 -10.46 -0.16
N GLU A 6 -20.58 -11.60 0.26
CA GLU A 6 -19.67 -11.72 1.42
C GLU A 6 -18.35 -10.98 1.17
N LYS A 7 -17.83 -11.03 -0.06
CA LYS A 7 -16.60 -10.30 -0.46
C LYS A 7 -16.79 -8.79 -0.43
N LEU A 8 -17.94 -8.29 -0.91
CA LEU A 8 -18.25 -6.86 -0.82
C LEU A 8 -18.43 -6.43 0.63
N GLN A 9 -19.18 -7.19 1.42
CA GLN A 9 -19.42 -6.89 2.83
C GLN A 9 -18.12 -6.82 3.65
N ALA A 10 -17.13 -7.64 3.34
CA ALA A 10 -15.82 -7.62 3.98
C ALA A 10 -14.98 -6.39 3.59
N SER A 11 -15.27 -5.75 2.44
CA SER A 11 -14.50 -4.61 1.96
C SER A 11 -14.82 -3.33 2.74
N PRO A 12 -13.80 -2.53 3.12
CA PRO A 12 -14.00 -1.26 3.81
C PRO A 12 -14.93 -0.29 3.07
N LEU A 13 -14.98 -0.39 1.73
CA LEU A 13 -15.81 0.49 0.89
C LEU A 13 -17.32 0.26 1.09
N PHE A 14 -17.72 -0.97 1.42
CA PHE A 14 -19.12 -1.36 1.60
C PHE A 14 -19.51 -1.62 3.05
N ASN A 15 -18.60 -1.34 3.98
CA ASN A 15 -18.85 -1.55 5.41
C ASN A 15 -20.03 -0.69 5.91
N GLY A 16 -20.94 -1.31 6.69
CA GLY A 16 -22.11 -0.63 7.24
C GLY A 16 -23.30 -0.50 6.29
N LEU A 17 -23.22 -0.97 5.04
CA LEU A 17 -24.37 -1.10 4.16
C LEU A 17 -25.25 -2.26 4.58
N THR A 18 -26.58 -2.09 4.48
CA THR A 18 -27.55 -3.13 4.77
C THR A 18 -27.53 -4.22 3.68
N SER A 19 -28.11 -5.38 4.00
CA SER A 19 -28.26 -6.49 3.03
C SER A 19 -29.04 -6.05 1.80
N ASP A 20 -30.08 -5.24 1.97
CA ASP A 20 -30.92 -4.75 0.87
C ASP A 20 -30.11 -3.76 -0.02
N ASN A 21 -29.33 -2.85 0.59
CA ASN A 21 -28.46 -1.95 -0.15
C ASN A 21 -27.42 -2.73 -0.97
N LEU A 22 -26.76 -3.75 -0.38
CA LEU A 22 -25.79 -4.57 -1.12
C LEU A 22 -26.45 -5.36 -2.26
N THR A 23 -27.65 -5.89 -2.06
CA THR A 23 -28.41 -6.59 -3.10
C THR A 23 -28.76 -5.63 -4.25
N GLN A 24 -29.20 -4.42 -3.93
CA GLN A 24 -29.48 -3.36 -4.91
C GLN A 24 -28.21 -2.98 -5.67
N ILE A 25 -27.09 -2.73 -4.99
CA ILE A 25 -25.79 -2.40 -5.60
C ILE A 25 -25.36 -3.52 -6.56
N ILE A 26 -25.45 -4.79 -6.15
CA ILE A 26 -25.07 -5.94 -7.00
C ILE A 26 -25.95 -6.01 -8.23
N GLY A 27 -27.25 -5.73 -8.10
CA GLY A 27 -28.20 -5.80 -9.21
C GLY A 27 -28.06 -4.69 -10.25
N GLN A 28 -27.55 -3.52 -9.87
CA GLN A 28 -27.52 -2.33 -10.72
C GLN A 28 -26.11 -1.84 -11.09
N THR A 29 -25.04 -2.45 -10.55
CA THR A 29 -23.66 -2.05 -10.81
C THR A 29 -22.96 -3.05 -11.70
N ARG A 30 -22.28 -2.54 -12.73
CA ARG A 30 -21.49 -3.38 -13.62
C ARG A 30 -20.09 -3.56 -13.04
N PHE A 31 -19.89 -4.66 -12.34
CA PHE A 31 -18.59 -5.05 -11.83
C PHE A 31 -17.75 -5.76 -12.90
N SER A 32 -16.49 -5.34 -13.04
CA SER A 32 -15.49 -6.04 -13.85
C SER A 32 -14.64 -6.94 -12.96
N PHE A 33 -14.61 -8.23 -13.24
CA PHE A 33 -13.83 -9.21 -12.49
C PHE A 33 -12.61 -9.63 -13.29
N SER A 34 -11.46 -9.72 -12.60
CA SER A 34 -10.23 -10.24 -13.19
C SER A 34 -9.53 -11.16 -12.20
N LYS A 35 -8.92 -12.22 -12.74
CA LYS A 35 -8.10 -13.17 -11.99
C LYS A 35 -6.66 -13.06 -12.45
N TYR A 36 -5.73 -13.09 -11.51
CA TYR A 36 -4.30 -13.02 -11.76
C TYR A 36 -3.59 -14.18 -11.08
N GLU A 37 -2.74 -14.85 -11.83
CA GLU A 37 -1.84 -15.87 -11.30
C GLU A 37 -0.62 -15.22 -10.60
N PRO A 38 0.09 -15.93 -9.73
CA PRO A 38 1.29 -15.41 -9.07
C PRO A 38 2.28 -14.81 -10.08
N HIS A 39 2.90 -13.69 -9.70
CA HIS A 39 3.84 -12.89 -10.50
C HIS A 39 3.22 -12.08 -11.66
N GLN A 40 1.91 -12.18 -11.91
CA GLN A 40 1.26 -11.32 -12.90
C GLN A 40 1.09 -9.89 -12.36
N ILE A 41 1.29 -8.93 -13.25
CA ILE A 41 1.09 -7.51 -12.95
C ILE A 41 -0.40 -7.20 -12.99
N ILE A 42 -0.93 -6.69 -11.88
CA ILE A 42 -2.35 -6.28 -11.76
C ILE A 42 -2.52 -4.84 -12.25
N LYS A 43 -1.67 -3.92 -11.78
CA LYS A 43 -1.61 -2.52 -12.22
C LYS A 43 -0.16 -2.08 -12.28
N LYS A 44 0.17 -1.23 -13.24
CA LYS A 44 1.51 -0.68 -13.45
C LYS A 44 1.56 0.76 -13.00
N GLU A 45 2.67 1.17 -12.42
CA GLU A 45 2.97 2.58 -12.18
C GLU A 45 2.84 3.40 -13.48
N GLY A 46 2.20 4.58 -13.40
CA GLY A 46 1.89 5.41 -14.54
C GLY A 46 0.65 5.01 -15.33
N ALA A 47 0.11 3.80 -15.14
CA ALA A 47 -1.14 3.41 -15.80
C ALA A 47 -2.31 4.26 -15.32
N PRO A 48 -3.30 4.59 -16.19
CA PRO A 48 -4.47 5.36 -15.81
C PRO A 48 -5.27 4.71 -14.67
N CYS A 49 -5.65 5.49 -13.67
CA CYS A 49 -6.57 5.08 -12.60
C CYS A 49 -8.01 5.45 -12.99
N SER A 50 -8.53 4.77 -14.03
CA SER A 50 -9.87 5.03 -14.60
C SER A 50 -10.98 4.26 -13.91
N GLU A 51 -10.64 3.24 -13.13
CA GLU A 51 -11.56 2.39 -12.37
C GLU A 51 -11.11 2.29 -10.92
N LEU A 52 -12.06 2.18 -10.00
CA LEU A 52 -11.77 1.86 -8.61
C LEU A 52 -11.59 0.34 -8.48
N THR A 53 -10.36 -0.10 -8.27
CA THR A 53 -10.01 -1.53 -8.23
C THR A 53 -9.83 -2.02 -6.79
N LEU A 54 -10.50 -3.11 -6.46
CA LEU A 54 -10.45 -3.79 -5.17
C LEU A 54 -9.80 -5.17 -5.34
N LEU A 55 -8.87 -5.50 -4.47
CA LEU A 55 -8.43 -6.88 -4.25
C LEU A 55 -9.46 -7.55 -3.35
N ILE A 56 -10.15 -8.59 -3.85
CA ILE A 56 -11.20 -9.30 -3.13
C ILE A 56 -10.79 -10.71 -2.68
N ASN A 57 -9.65 -11.18 -3.17
CA ASN A 57 -9.03 -12.43 -2.73
C ASN A 57 -7.53 -12.40 -3.04
N GLY A 58 -6.73 -13.04 -2.20
CA GLY A 58 -5.29 -13.21 -2.39
C GLY A 58 -4.45 -12.12 -1.73
N THR A 59 -3.19 -12.14 -2.07
CA THR A 59 -2.14 -11.27 -1.56
C THR A 59 -1.33 -10.72 -2.72
N LEU A 60 -1.02 -9.44 -2.70
CA LEU A 60 -0.20 -8.77 -3.72
C LEU A 60 0.97 -8.02 -3.10
N THR A 61 1.97 -7.73 -3.91
CA THR A 61 3.06 -6.79 -3.60
C THR A 61 2.74 -5.44 -4.23
N ARG A 62 2.81 -4.38 -3.44
CA ARG A 62 2.86 -3.00 -3.90
C ARG A 62 4.30 -2.52 -3.87
N LYS A 63 4.83 -2.15 -5.03
CA LYS A 63 6.17 -1.59 -5.17
C LYS A 63 6.08 -0.12 -5.55
N THR A 64 6.63 0.73 -4.70
CA THR A 64 6.75 2.17 -4.94
C THR A 64 8.23 2.52 -5.12
N ALA A 65 8.57 3.24 -6.16
CA ALA A 65 9.93 3.67 -6.45
C ALA A 65 10.09 5.18 -6.27
N ALA A 66 11.31 5.62 -5.96
CA ALA A 66 11.67 7.03 -6.03
C ALA A 66 11.59 7.53 -7.47
N ASP A 67 11.37 8.83 -7.67
CA ASP A 67 11.24 9.44 -9.02
C ASP A 67 12.47 9.21 -9.89
N ASP A 68 13.66 9.21 -9.28
CA ASP A 68 14.95 8.94 -9.93
C ASP A 68 15.29 7.45 -10.04
N ARG A 69 14.39 6.56 -9.60
CA ARG A 69 14.56 5.09 -9.58
C ARG A 69 15.75 4.59 -8.76
N SER A 70 16.32 5.43 -7.90
CA SER A 70 17.51 5.09 -7.11
C SER A 70 17.22 4.12 -5.96
N TYR A 71 15.98 4.05 -5.52
CA TYR A 71 15.49 3.08 -4.54
C TYR A 71 14.01 2.75 -4.74
N SER A 72 13.57 1.66 -4.14
CA SER A 72 12.16 1.27 -4.09
C SER A 72 11.82 0.54 -2.80
N VAL A 73 10.55 0.64 -2.41
CA VAL A 73 9.99 -0.09 -1.27
C VAL A 73 8.89 -1.00 -1.76
N GLU A 74 8.94 -2.26 -1.35
CA GLU A 74 7.91 -3.27 -1.60
C GLU A 74 7.17 -3.57 -0.29
N GLU A 75 5.86 -3.52 -0.33
CA GLU A 75 4.96 -3.81 0.77
C GLU A 75 3.94 -4.86 0.34
N THR A 76 3.51 -5.67 1.30
CA THR A 76 2.49 -6.71 1.06
C THR A 76 1.12 -6.19 1.44
N GLU A 77 0.14 -6.36 0.55
CA GLU A 77 -1.28 -6.06 0.80
C GLU A 77 -2.11 -7.32 0.64
N GLU A 78 -3.03 -7.54 1.57
CA GLU A 78 -3.93 -8.69 1.60
C GLU A 78 -5.37 -8.24 1.36
N ALA A 79 -6.17 -9.10 0.75
CA ALA A 79 -7.59 -8.85 0.58
C ALA A 79 -8.33 -8.81 1.96
N PRO A 80 -9.32 -7.91 2.12
CA PRO A 80 -9.80 -6.92 1.17
C PRO A 80 -8.95 -5.63 1.14
N TYR A 81 -8.60 -5.16 -0.05
CA TYR A 81 -7.77 -3.96 -0.21
C TYR A 81 -8.24 -3.11 -1.40
N VAL A 82 -8.37 -1.79 -1.20
CA VAL A 82 -8.72 -0.82 -2.26
C VAL A 82 -7.44 -0.20 -2.80
N MET A 83 -7.16 -0.37 -4.10
CA MET A 83 -5.92 0.07 -4.72
C MET A 83 -5.93 1.56 -5.01
N GLN A 84 -5.11 2.32 -4.30
CA GLN A 84 -4.86 3.75 -4.49
C GLN A 84 -6.11 4.60 -4.79
N PRO A 85 -7.14 4.56 -3.94
CA PRO A 85 -8.38 5.33 -4.15
C PRO A 85 -8.14 6.84 -4.18
N GLU A 86 -7.06 7.34 -3.58
CA GLU A 86 -6.62 8.73 -3.61
C GLU A 86 -6.18 9.21 -4.99
N ARG A 87 -5.90 8.27 -5.92
CA ARG A 87 -5.53 8.57 -7.30
C ARG A 87 -6.73 8.57 -8.26
N PHE A 88 -7.90 8.20 -7.76
CA PHE A 88 -9.08 8.02 -8.60
C PHE A 88 -9.72 9.33 -9.06
N PHE A 89 -9.78 10.35 -8.18
CA PHE A 89 -10.35 11.67 -8.46
C PHE A 89 -9.35 12.83 -8.34
N GLY A 90 -8.11 12.59 -7.95
CA GLY A 90 -7.12 13.64 -7.73
C GLY A 90 -6.61 14.28 -9.04
N LEU A 91 -5.72 15.28 -8.90
CA LEU A 91 -5.07 15.93 -10.05
C LEU A 91 -4.27 14.95 -10.90
N THR A 92 -3.63 13.97 -10.27
CA THR A 92 -2.88 12.92 -10.96
C THR A 92 -3.67 11.62 -10.87
N GLN A 93 -4.31 11.24 -11.96
CA GLN A 93 -5.15 10.05 -12.06
C GLN A 93 -4.40 8.88 -12.69
N SER A 94 -3.24 8.55 -12.12
CA SER A 94 -2.44 7.39 -12.50
C SER A 94 -1.89 6.71 -11.26
N TYR A 95 -1.69 5.40 -11.33
CA TYR A 95 -1.08 4.64 -10.24
C TYR A 95 0.34 5.10 -9.97
N SER A 96 0.71 5.28 -8.71
CA SER A 96 2.07 5.65 -8.30
C SER A 96 2.92 4.45 -7.87
N SER A 97 2.40 3.24 -8.05
CA SER A 97 3.08 2.00 -7.65
C SER A 97 2.74 0.87 -8.61
N ASP A 98 3.65 -0.08 -8.75
CA ASP A 98 3.34 -1.38 -9.36
C ASP A 98 2.61 -2.27 -8.36
N PHE A 99 1.58 -2.98 -8.82
CA PHE A 99 0.87 -4.02 -8.08
C PHE A 99 1.05 -5.36 -8.77
N THR A 100 1.64 -6.33 -8.07
CA THR A 100 1.95 -7.66 -8.60
C THR A 100 1.35 -8.73 -7.70
N ALA A 101 0.68 -9.70 -8.27
CA ALA A 101 0.12 -10.83 -7.54
C ALA A 101 1.22 -11.68 -6.88
N MET A 102 1.13 -11.94 -5.58
CA MET A 102 1.98 -12.89 -4.85
C MET A 102 1.35 -14.28 -4.81
N THR A 103 0.04 -14.33 -4.67
CA THR A 103 -0.77 -15.55 -4.75
C THR A 103 -1.74 -15.42 -5.90
N VAL A 104 -2.62 -16.39 -6.11
CA VAL A 104 -3.78 -16.19 -6.98
C VAL A 104 -4.61 -15.04 -6.41
N CYS A 105 -4.80 -14.00 -7.22
CA CYS A 105 -5.54 -12.80 -6.84
C CYS A 105 -6.80 -12.65 -7.67
N ASP A 106 -7.92 -12.41 -7.00
CA ASP A 106 -9.15 -11.97 -7.67
C ASP A 106 -9.35 -10.48 -7.40
N THR A 107 -9.63 -9.71 -8.44
CA THR A 107 -9.95 -8.28 -8.34
C THR A 107 -11.34 -7.99 -8.85
N LEU A 108 -11.91 -6.92 -8.32
CA LEU A 108 -13.16 -6.33 -8.74
C LEU A 108 -12.92 -4.86 -9.05
N SER A 109 -13.34 -4.39 -10.22
CA SER A 109 -13.24 -3.00 -10.62
C SER A 109 -14.62 -2.39 -10.85
N ILE A 110 -14.74 -1.12 -10.45
CA ILE A 110 -15.98 -0.32 -10.60
C ILE A 110 -15.63 0.89 -11.45
N SER A 111 -16.44 1.17 -12.47
CA SER A 111 -16.26 2.33 -13.33
C SER A 111 -16.41 3.65 -12.56
N LYS A 112 -15.85 4.73 -13.11
CA LYS A 112 -15.98 6.07 -12.49
C LYS A 112 -17.43 6.51 -12.38
N ASP A 113 -18.23 6.27 -13.43
CA ASP A 113 -19.64 6.63 -13.47
C ASP A 113 -20.45 5.85 -12.42
N ASP A 114 -20.17 4.55 -12.27
CA ASP A 114 -20.81 3.75 -11.23
C ASP A 114 -20.40 4.19 -9.83
N VAL A 115 -19.13 4.54 -9.59
CA VAL A 115 -18.68 5.08 -8.28
C VAL A 115 -19.38 6.40 -7.96
N MET A 116 -19.55 7.28 -8.94
CA MET A 116 -20.31 8.53 -8.75
C MET A 116 -21.77 8.25 -8.43
N ARG A 117 -22.44 7.40 -9.21
CA ARG A 117 -23.84 7.01 -8.98
C ARG A 117 -24.01 6.36 -7.59
N LEU A 118 -23.16 5.40 -7.22
CA LEU A 118 -23.20 4.77 -5.90
C LEU A 118 -22.97 5.79 -4.77
N SER A 119 -22.12 6.79 -5.00
CA SER A 119 -21.88 7.86 -4.02
C SER A 119 -23.08 8.79 -3.85
N ASP A 120 -23.90 8.97 -4.88
CA ASP A 120 -25.13 9.78 -4.82
C ASP A 120 -26.28 9.00 -4.17
N GLU A 121 -26.43 7.72 -4.50
CA GLU A 121 -27.53 6.87 -4.03
C GLU A 121 -27.30 6.35 -2.60
N PHE A 122 -26.05 6.04 -2.22
CA PHE A 122 -25.71 5.39 -0.94
C PHE A 122 -24.74 6.23 -0.12
N ILE A 123 -25.29 7.01 0.82
CA ILE A 123 -24.50 7.89 1.69
C ILE A 123 -23.39 7.13 2.45
N ILE A 124 -23.62 5.88 2.86
CA ILE A 124 -22.63 5.05 3.57
C ILE A 124 -21.46 4.74 2.66
N PHE A 125 -21.71 4.35 1.39
CA PHE A 125 -20.65 4.11 0.40
C PHE A 125 -19.80 5.37 0.20
N ARG A 126 -20.44 6.54 0.02
CA ARG A 126 -19.73 7.82 -0.12
C ARG A 126 -18.87 8.15 1.10
N LEU A 127 -19.41 8.00 2.32
CA LEU A 127 -18.66 8.25 3.54
C LEU A 127 -17.47 7.29 3.70
N ASN A 128 -17.64 6.02 3.34
CA ASN A 128 -16.55 5.06 3.35
C ASN A 128 -15.44 5.44 2.36
N LEU A 129 -15.79 5.82 1.13
CA LEU A 129 -14.82 6.27 0.12
C LEU A 129 -14.06 7.51 0.61
N VAL A 130 -14.76 8.53 1.10
CA VAL A 130 -14.15 9.74 1.67
C VAL A 130 -13.27 9.38 2.88
N GLY A 131 -13.74 8.50 3.77
CA GLY A 131 -12.99 8.04 4.93
C GLY A 131 -11.68 7.34 4.57
N ILE A 132 -11.70 6.48 3.55
CA ILE A 132 -10.49 5.79 3.05
C ILE A 132 -9.49 6.82 2.51
N VAL A 133 -9.93 7.73 1.63
CA VAL A 133 -9.06 8.77 1.04
C VAL A 133 -8.52 9.72 2.11
N SER A 134 -9.36 10.16 3.05
CA SER A 134 -8.96 11.01 4.17
C SER A 134 -7.91 10.33 5.06
N THR A 135 -8.07 9.02 5.29
CA THR A 135 -7.09 8.23 6.07
C THR A 135 -5.72 8.19 5.38
N VAL A 136 -5.69 8.03 4.06
CA VAL A 136 -4.43 8.09 3.28
C VAL A 136 -3.77 9.46 3.42
N ALA A 137 -4.55 10.54 3.25
CA ALA A 137 -4.05 11.91 3.40
C ALA A 137 -3.49 12.19 4.81
N GLN A 138 -4.23 11.79 5.86
CA GLN A 138 -3.79 11.94 7.25
C GLN A 138 -2.50 11.17 7.55
N LYS A 139 -2.36 9.95 7.02
CA LYS A 139 -1.13 9.15 7.17
C LYS A 139 0.06 9.83 6.49
N ALA A 140 -0.12 10.35 5.27
CA ALA A 140 0.92 11.07 4.53
C ALA A 140 1.36 12.33 5.29
N GLN A 141 0.41 13.14 5.76
CA GLN A 141 0.67 14.33 6.56
C GLN A 141 1.41 13.99 7.86
N ARG A 142 0.94 12.98 8.60
CA ARG A 142 1.59 12.56 9.85
C ARG A 142 3.02 12.08 9.65
N ASN A 143 3.31 11.41 8.53
CA ASN A 143 4.67 10.96 8.22
C ASN A 143 5.63 12.13 8.02
N ALA A 144 5.19 13.22 7.37
CA ALA A 144 5.99 14.40 7.14
C ALA A 144 6.37 15.15 8.44
N TRP A 145 5.56 15.02 9.50
CA TRP A 145 5.78 15.69 10.79
C TRP A 145 6.38 14.79 11.88
N ARG A 146 6.75 13.57 11.55
CA ARG A 146 7.42 12.69 12.52
C ARG A 146 8.87 13.11 12.72
N THR A 147 9.28 13.11 13.98
CA THR A 147 10.67 13.26 14.38
C THR A 147 11.22 11.91 14.84
N PHE A 148 12.48 11.68 14.61
CA PHE A 148 13.22 10.51 15.05
C PHE A 148 14.45 10.97 15.84
N LYS A 149 15.08 10.06 16.60
CA LYS A 149 16.33 10.39 17.27
C LYS A 149 17.39 10.84 16.27
N ASP A 150 18.19 11.81 16.64
CA ASP A 150 19.26 12.35 15.79
C ASP A 150 20.56 11.52 15.95
N ASP A 151 20.41 10.21 15.82
CA ASP A 151 21.51 9.26 15.72
C ASP A 151 21.39 8.43 14.44
N THR A 152 22.40 7.64 14.11
CA THR A 152 22.41 6.84 12.88
C THR A 152 21.20 5.89 12.81
N HIS A 153 20.84 5.30 13.96
CA HIS A 153 19.65 4.44 14.07
C HIS A 153 18.37 5.19 13.71
N GLY A 154 18.08 6.28 14.40
CA GLY A 154 16.88 7.08 14.21
C GLY A 154 16.76 7.64 12.78
N ARG A 155 17.88 8.02 12.15
CA ARG A 155 17.91 8.48 10.76
C ARG A 155 17.57 7.37 9.78
N ILE A 156 18.09 6.14 9.96
CA ILE A 156 17.72 4.96 9.14
C ILE A 156 16.24 4.63 9.32
N ILE A 157 15.77 4.55 10.56
CA ILE A 157 14.37 4.27 10.88
C ILE A 157 13.45 5.36 10.30
N GLY A 158 13.86 6.64 10.42
CA GLY A 158 13.16 7.78 9.84
C GLY A 158 13.00 7.66 8.33
N PHE A 159 14.09 7.34 7.62
CA PHE A 159 14.07 7.08 6.19
C PHE A 159 13.11 5.94 5.85
N LEU A 160 13.25 4.79 6.48
CA LEU A 160 12.39 3.63 6.23
C LEU A 160 10.92 3.97 6.50
N ARG A 161 10.63 4.64 7.62
CA ARG A 161 9.25 4.95 8.03
C ARG A 161 8.58 5.96 7.12
N SER A 162 9.31 6.94 6.59
CA SER A 162 8.75 7.94 5.67
C SER A 162 8.32 7.36 4.32
N HIS A 163 8.90 6.21 3.93
CA HIS A 163 8.67 5.57 2.63
C HIS A 163 7.73 4.36 2.69
N VAL A 164 7.20 4.01 3.88
CA VAL A 164 6.21 2.94 4.01
C VAL A 164 4.82 3.50 4.27
N MET A 165 3.81 2.92 3.64
CA MET A 165 2.41 3.29 3.83
C MET A 165 1.77 2.51 4.98
N LYS A 166 2.11 1.23 5.12
CA LYS A 166 1.60 0.34 6.18
C LYS A 166 2.64 0.22 7.29
N PRO A 167 2.32 0.57 8.56
CA PRO A 167 3.30 0.57 9.66
C PRO A 167 3.61 -0.82 10.21
N SER A 168 3.15 -1.88 9.57
CA SER A 168 3.28 -3.27 10.03
C SER A 168 3.52 -4.23 8.86
N GLY A 169 3.94 -5.45 9.20
CA GLY A 169 4.18 -6.53 8.25
C GLY A 169 5.52 -6.42 7.49
N PRO A 170 5.77 -7.36 6.56
CA PRO A 170 7.04 -7.46 5.85
C PRO A 170 7.25 -6.30 4.88
N LYS A 171 8.52 -5.86 4.76
CA LYS A 171 8.97 -4.86 3.80
C LYS A 171 10.26 -5.31 3.13
N THR A 172 10.39 -4.98 1.85
CA THR A 172 11.66 -5.10 1.13
C THR A 172 12.04 -3.74 0.56
N VAL A 173 13.22 -3.24 0.94
CA VAL A 173 13.76 -1.97 0.45
C VAL A 173 14.95 -2.26 -0.43
N ARG A 174 14.89 -1.83 -1.68
CA ARG A 174 15.99 -1.93 -2.64
C ARG A 174 16.68 -0.59 -2.72
N ILE A 175 17.86 -0.47 -2.14
CA ILE A 175 18.63 0.77 -2.09
C ILE A 175 20.12 0.47 -2.03
N LYS A 176 20.91 1.19 -2.81
CA LYS A 176 22.37 1.11 -2.68
C LYS A 176 22.83 1.75 -1.37
N MET A 177 23.84 1.17 -0.71
CA MET A 177 24.42 1.69 0.53
C MET A 177 24.85 3.16 0.41
N THR A 178 25.41 3.55 -0.73
CA THR A 178 25.78 4.95 -1.02
C THR A 178 24.57 5.87 -1.05
N ARG A 179 23.44 5.40 -1.60
CA ARG A 179 22.21 6.17 -1.64
C ARG A 179 21.59 6.28 -0.24
N LEU A 180 21.53 5.20 0.52
CA LEU A 180 21.02 5.23 1.89
C LEU A 180 21.86 6.18 2.77
N ALA A 181 23.18 6.17 2.62
CA ALA A 181 24.07 7.11 3.31
C ALA A 181 23.74 8.57 2.95
N SER A 182 23.52 8.86 1.67
CA SER A 182 23.10 10.20 1.20
C SER A 182 21.73 10.61 1.76
N GLU A 183 20.74 9.71 1.75
CA GLU A 183 19.37 10.00 2.23
C GLU A 183 19.32 10.25 3.75
N THR A 184 20.20 9.59 4.49
CA THR A 184 20.25 9.70 5.95
C THR A 184 21.25 10.75 6.45
N GLY A 185 22.08 11.32 5.55
CA GLY A 185 23.15 12.24 5.93
C GLY A 185 24.27 11.59 6.76
N GLU A 186 24.48 10.28 6.61
CA GLU A 186 25.46 9.52 7.37
C GLU A 186 26.58 8.94 6.48
N SER A 187 27.69 8.54 7.10
CA SER A 187 28.76 7.83 6.39
C SER A 187 28.34 6.38 6.09
N ARG A 188 28.87 5.82 4.98
CA ARG A 188 28.63 4.42 4.62
C ARG A 188 29.06 3.45 5.72
N LEU A 189 30.12 3.80 6.46
CA LEU A 189 30.62 2.95 7.56
C LEU A 189 29.59 2.86 8.68
N LYS A 190 29.09 4.01 9.17
CA LYS A 190 28.05 4.06 10.21
C LYS A 190 26.77 3.35 9.80
N ILE A 191 26.34 3.53 8.53
CA ILE A 191 25.17 2.80 7.98
C ILE A 191 25.42 1.29 8.02
N SER A 192 26.62 0.83 7.61
CA SER A 192 26.96 -0.59 7.61
C SER A 192 26.98 -1.17 9.02
N GLU A 193 27.59 -0.46 9.97
CA GLU A 193 27.65 -0.86 11.37
C GLU A 193 26.24 -1.00 11.96
N GLU A 194 25.38 -0.01 11.72
CA GLU A 194 24.02 -0.02 12.24
C GLU A 194 23.13 -1.11 11.59
N LEU A 195 23.25 -1.32 10.29
CA LEU A 195 22.51 -2.39 9.62
C LEU A 195 22.98 -3.78 10.09
N ASN A 196 24.29 -3.98 10.37
CA ASN A 196 24.79 -5.20 10.98
C ASN A 196 24.19 -5.40 12.37
N ARG A 197 24.20 -4.36 13.22
CA ARG A 197 23.59 -4.41 14.55
C ARG A 197 22.11 -4.80 14.51
N LEU A 198 21.34 -4.23 13.59
CA LEU A 198 19.93 -4.57 13.39
C LEU A 198 19.74 -6.01 12.87
N GLN A 199 20.65 -6.48 12.03
CA GLN A 199 20.65 -7.85 11.54
C GLN A 199 21.00 -8.86 12.65
N ASP A 200 22.01 -8.57 13.47
CA ASP A 200 22.40 -9.41 14.60
C ASP A 200 21.26 -9.54 15.63
N ASN A 201 20.44 -8.49 15.76
CA ASN A 201 19.22 -8.50 16.57
C ASN A 201 18.02 -9.16 15.88
N GLY A 202 18.16 -9.69 14.65
CA GLY A 202 17.11 -10.37 13.90
C GLY A 202 15.97 -9.45 13.43
N LEU A 203 16.18 -8.13 13.41
CA LEU A 203 15.14 -7.15 13.02
C LEU A 203 15.05 -6.96 11.52
N LEU A 204 16.15 -7.15 10.81
CA LEU A 204 16.22 -7.12 9.36
C LEU A 204 17.34 -8.03 8.85
N SER A 205 17.39 -8.24 7.55
CA SER A 205 18.57 -8.76 6.85
C SER A 205 18.90 -7.83 5.69
N PHE A 206 20.19 -7.70 5.34
CA PHE A 206 20.58 -6.94 4.17
C PHE A 206 21.69 -7.61 3.38
N SER A 207 21.59 -7.53 2.07
CA SER A 207 22.58 -8.07 1.14
C SER A 207 22.44 -7.39 -0.22
N ARG A 208 23.57 -7.02 -0.81
CA ARG A 208 23.64 -6.52 -2.20
C ARG A 208 22.62 -5.39 -2.54
N GLY A 209 22.38 -4.47 -1.59
CA GLY A 209 21.45 -3.36 -1.80
C GLY A 209 19.97 -3.71 -1.60
N ILE A 210 19.69 -4.83 -0.94
CA ILE A 210 18.35 -5.25 -0.53
C ILE A 210 18.32 -5.35 0.98
N ILE A 211 17.39 -4.63 1.62
CA ILE A 211 17.07 -4.70 3.03
C ILE A 211 15.71 -5.39 3.15
N THR A 212 15.66 -6.53 3.81
CA THR A 212 14.43 -7.28 4.07
C THR A 212 14.07 -7.15 5.54
N ILE A 213 12.90 -6.68 5.83
CA ILE A 213 12.36 -6.45 7.18
C ILE A 213 11.16 -7.38 7.36
N PRO A 214 11.27 -8.45 8.16
CA PRO A 214 10.18 -9.41 8.33
C PRO A 214 8.95 -8.82 9.04
N SER A 215 9.19 -7.88 9.98
CA SER A 215 8.14 -7.28 10.82
C SER A 215 8.52 -5.82 11.09
N PHE A 216 7.90 -4.91 10.34
CA PHE A 216 8.21 -3.49 10.44
C PHE A 216 7.82 -2.90 11.80
N GLU A 217 6.75 -3.39 12.40
CA GLU A 217 6.31 -3.00 13.74
C GLU A 217 7.34 -3.33 14.82
N LYS A 218 8.04 -4.47 14.72
CA LYS A 218 9.11 -4.84 15.67
C LYS A 218 10.31 -3.91 15.53
N LEU A 219 10.66 -3.54 14.30
CA LEU A 219 11.72 -2.57 14.03
C LEU A 219 11.41 -1.20 14.66
N MET A 220 10.13 -0.79 14.66
CA MET A 220 9.66 0.48 15.19
C MET A 220 9.58 0.51 16.72
N ILE A 221 9.39 -0.63 17.40
CA ILE A 221 9.29 -0.70 18.88
C ILE A 221 10.69 -0.61 19.53
N ASN A 222 11.71 -1.12 18.85
CA ASN A 222 13.09 -1.13 19.32
C ASN A 222 13.84 0.21 19.05
N ASN A 223 13.11 1.29 18.83
CA ASN A 223 13.62 2.62 18.51
C ASN A 223 13.73 3.53 19.75
#